data_f05be6a7368a3fabb22332a2bccfcf53
#
_entry.id   f05be6a7368a3fabb22332a2bccfcf53
#
_cell.length_a   1.000
_cell.length_b   1.000
_cell.length_c   1.000
_cell.angle_alpha   90.00
_cell.angle_beta   90.00
_cell.angle_gamma   90.00
#
_symmetry.space_group_name_H-M   'P 1'
#
loop_
_entity.id
_entity.type
_entity.pdbx_description
1 polymer ?
#
loop_
_entity_poly.entity_id
_entity_poly.type
_entity_poly.pdbx_seq_one_letter_code
_entity_poly.pdbx_strand_id
1 'polypeptide(L)' 'TGNIVIEIEFDGKASALSTTKAKYWVIYDGDNYNWFLVDNIHKCISDNKPRAVSIIGNRDTQSKRAYLIQKNTLYKYKE' A
#
# COMPACT_ATOMS: atom_id res chain seq x y z
N THR A 1 4.54 -6.38 -12.46
CA THR A 1 4.23 -7.70 -12.20
C THR A 1 3.10 -7.97 -11.25
N GLY A 2 2.37 -8.28 -10.74
CA GLY A 2 1.17 -8.58 -10.02
C GLY A 2 1.09 -8.09 -8.59
N ASN A 3 2.06 -7.30 -8.13
CA ASN A 3 2.07 -6.79 -6.75
C ASN A 3 1.82 -5.30 -6.71
N ILE A 4 1.16 -4.87 -5.64
CA ILE A 4 0.95 -3.46 -5.34
C ILE A 4 1.73 -3.13 -4.08
N VAL A 5 2.43 -2.00 -4.10
CA VAL A 5 3.24 -1.52 -2.98
C VAL A 5 2.43 -0.46 -2.23
N ILE A 6 2.24 -0.66 -0.93
CA ILE A 6 1.54 0.29 -0.07
C ILE A 6 2.49 0.77 1.02
N GLU A 7 2.95 2.01 0.90
CA GLU A 7 3.90 2.60 1.83
C GLU A 7 3.26 2.80 3.21
N ILE A 8 4.01 2.47 4.26
CA ILE A 8 3.57 2.67 5.65
C ILE A 8 4.56 3.48 6.47
N GLU A 9 5.83 3.53 6.08
CA GLU A 9 6.86 4.30 6.77
C GLU A 9 7.83 4.91 5.77
N PHE A 10 8.35 6.07 6.12
CA PHE A 10 9.43 6.73 5.41
C PHE A 10 10.42 7.26 6.45
N ASP A 11 11.69 6.86 6.34
CA ASP A 11 12.77 7.27 7.25
C ASP A 11 12.40 7.02 8.73
N GLY A 12 11.83 5.84 9.01
CA GLY A 12 11.47 5.44 10.37
C GLY A 12 10.22 6.09 10.94
N LYS A 13 9.54 6.94 10.15
CA LYS A 13 8.32 7.64 10.60
C LYS A 13 7.11 7.10 9.86
N ALA A 14 5.97 7.03 10.54
CA ALA A 14 4.73 6.63 9.90
C ALA A 14 4.41 7.55 8.73
N SER A 15 3.98 6.98 7.61
CA SER A 15 3.64 7.73 6.41
C SER A 15 2.56 7.02 5.61
N ALA A 16 2.09 7.68 4.57
CA ALA A 16 1.10 7.15 3.63
C ALA A 16 -0.07 6.46 4.35
N LEU A 17 -0.22 5.14 4.22
CA LEU A 17 -1.36 4.43 4.80
C LEU A 17 -1.44 4.59 6.32
N SER A 18 -0.29 4.65 7.01
CA SER A 18 -0.26 4.75 8.48
C SER A 18 -0.74 6.10 9.00
N THR A 19 -0.71 7.14 8.17
CA THR A 19 -1.05 8.50 8.60
C THR A 19 -2.20 9.13 7.84
N THR A 20 -2.67 8.50 6.76
CA THR A 20 -3.71 9.08 5.92
C THR A 20 -5.01 9.30 6.69
N LYS A 21 -5.63 10.44 6.45
CA LYS A 21 -6.96 10.77 6.93
C LYS A 21 -8.00 10.69 5.81
N ALA A 22 -7.56 10.34 4.61
CA ALA A 22 -8.44 10.19 3.47
C ALA A 22 -9.36 9.00 3.67
N LYS A 23 -10.59 9.12 3.17
CA LYS A 23 -11.55 8.02 3.19
C LYS A 23 -11.29 7.04 2.04
N TYR A 24 -10.85 7.56 0.90
CA TYR A 24 -10.61 6.79 -0.33
C TYR A 24 -9.20 7.00 -0.83
N TRP A 25 -8.66 5.93 -1.41
CA TRP A 25 -7.43 6.00 -2.20
C TRP A 25 -7.70 5.51 -3.60
N VAL A 26 -7.02 6.15 -4.57
CA VAL A 26 -7.00 5.70 -5.96
C VAL A 26 -5.65 5.06 -6.21
N ILE A 27 -5.66 3.81 -6.62
CA ILE A 27 -4.44 3.07 -6.92
C ILE A 27 -4.41 2.77 -8.41
N TYR A 28 -3.35 3.24 -9.08
CA TYR A 28 -3.13 2.95 -10.49
C TYR A 28 -2.30 1.67 -10.63
N ASP A 29 -2.80 0.74 -11.42
CA ASP A 29 -2.15 -0.57 -11.58
C ASP A 29 -1.37 -0.73 -12.89
N GLY A 30 -1.21 0.35 -13.64
CA GLY A 30 -0.59 0.33 -14.96
C GLY A 30 -1.60 0.36 -16.10
N ASP A 31 -2.84 -0.03 -15.85
CA ASP A 31 -3.92 -0.07 -16.83
C ASP A 31 -5.11 0.77 -16.41
N ASN A 32 -5.51 0.69 -15.16
CA ASN A 32 -6.71 1.32 -14.65
C ASN A 32 -6.48 1.98 -13.30
N TYR A 33 -7.32 2.97 -13.01
CA TYR A 33 -7.42 3.57 -11.69
C TYR A 33 -8.46 2.80 -10.88
N ASN A 34 -8.08 2.39 -9.68
CA ASN A 34 -8.93 1.58 -8.81
C ASN A 34 -9.19 2.32 -7.52
N TRP A 35 -10.45 2.45 -7.13
CA TRP A 35 -10.86 3.15 -5.93
C TRP A 35 -11.00 2.16 -4.78
N PHE A 36 -10.43 2.51 -3.64
CA PHE A 36 -10.53 1.70 -2.42
C PHE A 36 -10.94 2.60 -1.26
N LEU A 37 -11.83 2.08 -0.41
CA LEU A 37 -11.97 2.65 0.92
C LEU A 37 -10.68 2.35 1.69
N VAL A 38 -10.12 3.34 2.36
CA VAL A 38 -8.90 3.14 3.16
C VAL A 38 -9.14 2.08 4.25
N ASP A 39 -10.33 2.07 4.85
CA ASP A 39 -10.69 1.04 5.84
C ASP A 39 -10.63 -0.37 5.22
N ASN A 40 -11.00 -0.52 3.97
CA ASN A 40 -10.91 -1.81 3.29
C ASN A 40 -9.47 -2.21 3.01
N ILE A 41 -8.59 -1.26 2.74
CA ILE A 41 -7.16 -1.55 2.60
C ILE A 41 -6.61 -2.06 3.95
N HIS A 42 -6.95 -1.40 5.04
CA HIS A 42 -6.55 -1.87 6.38
C HIS A 42 -7.09 -3.26 6.67
N LYS A 43 -8.33 -3.53 6.28
CA LYS A 43 -8.93 -4.86 6.46
C LYS A 43 -8.20 -5.92 5.64
N CYS A 44 -7.84 -5.60 4.41
CA CYS A 44 -7.06 -6.51 3.56
C CYS A 44 -5.73 -6.89 4.24
N ILE A 45 -5.04 -5.90 4.78
CA ILE A 45 -3.77 -6.11 5.47
C ILE A 45 -3.97 -6.96 6.72
N SER A 46 -5.00 -6.66 7.50
CA SER A 46 -5.31 -7.42 8.72
C SER A 46 -5.65 -8.88 8.42
N ASP A 47 -6.44 -9.12 7.37
CA ASP A 47 -6.89 -10.47 7.01
C ASP A 47 -5.78 -11.31 6.39
N ASN A 48 -4.93 -10.71 5.56
CA ASN A 48 -3.95 -11.43 4.76
C ASN A 48 -2.53 -11.36 5.32
N LYS A 49 -2.26 -10.43 6.23
CA LYS A 49 -0.97 -10.24 6.89
C LYS A 49 0.19 -10.23 5.89
N PRO A 50 0.16 -9.32 4.90
CA PRO A 50 1.19 -9.27 3.88
C PRO A 50 2.54 -8.93 4.49
N ARG A 51 3.58 -9.27 3.76
CA ARG A 51 4.95 -9.02 4.18
C ARG A 51 5.28 -7.55 4.05
N ALA A 52 5.85 -6.97 5.11
CA ALA A 52 6.43 -5.65 5.05
C ALA A 52 7.86 -5.75 4.54
N VAL A 53 8.23 -4.89 3.62
CA VAL A 53 9.56 -4.87 3.03
C VAL A 53 10.16 -3.47 3.13
N SER A 54 11.48 -3.40 3.18
CA SER A 54 12.21 -2.13 3.12
C SER A 54 12.59 -1.85 1.67
N ILE A 55 12.33 -0.63 1.21
CA ILE A 55 12.63 -0.21 -0.15
C ILE A 55 13.50 1.02 -0.09
N ILE A 56 14.61 1.01 -0.83
CA ILE A 56 15.47 2.17 -1.01
C ILE A 56 15.46 2.50 -2.48
N GLY A 57 14.95 3.69 -2.82
CA GLY A 57 14.94 4.15 -4.21
C GLY A 57 16.33 4.57 -4.68
N ASN A 58 16.50 4.69 -5.99
CA ASN A 58 17.81 4.98 -6.60
C ASN A 58 18.41 6.31 -6.13
N ARG A 59 17.58 7.26 -5.76
CA ARG A 59 18.03 8.59 -5.33
C ARG A 59 17.68 8.90 -3.90
N ASP A 60 17.10 7.94 -3.19
CA ASP A 60 16.70 8.12 -1.80
C ASP A 60 17.85 7.67 -0.90
N THR A 61 18.14 8.47 0.09
CA THR A 61 19.10 8.09 1.15
C THR A 61 18.38 7.48 2.34
N GLN A 62 17.06 7.60 2.41
CA GLN A 62 16.24 7.05 3.49
C GLN A 62 15.48 5.82 3.01
N SER A 63 15.26 4.89 3.91
CA SER A 63 14.48 3.70 3.62
C SER A 63 12.99 3.98 3.75
N LYS A 64 12.22 3.27 2.95
CA LYS A 64 10.76 3.23 3.05
C LYS A 64 10.36 1.83 3.46
N ARG A 65 9.32 1.71 4.25
CA ARG A 65 8.69 0.41 4.51
C ARG A 65 7.32 0.39 3.87
N ALA A 66 7.01 -0.73 3.28
CA ALA A 66 5.76 -0.89 2.55
C ALA A 66 5.30 -2.34 2.60
N TYR A 67 4.00 -2.54 2.46
CA TYR A 67 3.45 -3.87 2.23
C TYR A 67 3.47 -4.19 0.75
N LEU A 68 3.84 -5.42 0.41
CA LEU A 68 3.64 -5.98 -0.92
C LEU A 68 2.40 -6.84 -0.89
N ILE A 69 1.39 -6.47 -1.67
CA ILE A 69 0.13 -7.18 -1.72
C ILE A 69 -0.13 -7.61 -3.16
N GLN A 70 -0.47 -8.88 -3.35
CA GLN A 70 -0.86 -9.33 -4.67
C GLN A 70 -2.09 -8.58 -5.13
N LYS A 71 -2.06 -8.14 -6.38
CA LYS A 71 -3.11 -7.38 -7.02
C LYS A 71 -4.47 -8.05 -6.87
N ASN A 72 -4.53 -9.35 -7.16
CA ASN A 72 -5.77 -10.10 -7.06
C ASN A 72 -6.32 -10.18 -5.64
N THR A 73 -5.43 -10.24 -4.66
CA THR A 73 -5.83 -10.24 -3.25
C THR A 73 -6.43 -8.90 -2.85
N LEU A 74 -5.76 -7.82 -3.20
CA LEU A 74 -6.23 -6.47 -2.87
C LEU A 74 -7.57 -6.17 -3.55
N TYR A 75 -7.75 -6.63 -4.78
CA TYR A 75 -8.97 -6.34 -5.55
C TYR A 75 -10.22 -6.95 -4.95
N LYS A 76 -10.11 -7.96 -4.10
CA LYS A 76 -11.26 -8.50 -3.37
C LYS A 76 -11.84 -7.49 -2.38
N TYR A 77 -11.07 -6.47 -2.02
CA TYR A 77 -11.47 -5.42 -1.09
C TYR A 77 -11.83 -4.11 -1.80
N LYS A 78 -11.87 -4.14 -3.11
CA LYS A 78 -12.22 -2.99 -3.92
C LYS A 78 -13.68 -2.62 -3.70
N GLU A 79 -13.95 -1.33 -3.65
CA GLU A 79 -15.30 -0.84 -3.50
C GLU A 79 -16.16 -1.07 -4.74
#